data_b60f4d889f3ee5ce62489b0ff28f6ea9
#
_entry.id   b60f4d889f3ee5ce62489b0ff28f6ea9
#
_cell.length_a   1.000
_cell.length_b   1.000
_cell.length_c   1.000
_cell.angle_alpha   90.00
_cell.angle_beta   90.00
_cell.angle_gamma   90.00
#
_symmetry.space_group_name_H-M   'P 1'
#
loop_
_entity.id
_entity.type
_entity.pdbx_description
1 polymer ?
#
loop_
_entity_poly.entity_id
_entity_poly.type
_entity_poly.pdbx_seq_one_letter_code
_entity_poly.pdbx_strand_id
1 'polypeptide(L)'
;MLFTGARVFDGRSDELTAPTSVLIADGKIAAIGDRGDAPPDALVIDAGGRTMTPGFIDAHAHVMLQVTPAEGANTDLAYHGLYGASMAKLYLSRGYTTIRDTGGNTFSLKKAIDAGITDGPRIFPSGPIISQTSGHGDFTPAAEPSRLVGGHRDPMQKLGHLLVVDGVPEMLQAVRYVLGRGASQIKLAVSGGCASERDPLDIAEFTAEEIEAAVKVAGDWNTYVATHVYNPTGIRRAVEAGVRTIEHANLIDAKTLELMKDHGTWLSPQVSVYVNDPHGFDPALKKKFAQAREGLDVLFKLVKKTGFDRVGFGSDIISAPDTLAKVNEEFVNRTKWFSPAEILCQATGNNGRMLALAGPRNPYPGALGVIEPGALADVLLIDGDPLADPSILADPERNLAVIVKDGQVFKNLLDPGK
;
A
#
# COMPACT_ATOMS: atom_id res chain seq x y z
N MET A 1 -20.46 -13.66 -14.55
CA MET A 1 -19.79 -14.76 -13.81
C MET A 1 -20.59 -15.03 -12.54
N LEU A 2 -20.82 -16.29 -12.19
CA LEU A 2 -21.55 -16.68 -10.98
C LEU A 2 -20.68 -17.62 -10.14
N PHE A 3 -20.35 -17.24 -8.92
CA PHE A 3 -19.82 -18.15 -7.92
C PHE A 3 -20.97 -18.79 -7.15
N THR A 4 -20.90 -20.11 -6.89
CA THR A 4 -21.89 -20.84 -6.09
C THR A 4 -21.22 -21.51 -4.91
N GLY A 5 -21.92 -21.58 -3.77
CA GLY A 5 -21.45 -22.28 -2.57
C GLY A 5 -20.24 -21.66 -1.87
N ALA A 6 -20.00 -20.35 -2.05
CA ALA A 6 -18.91 -19.64 -1.37
C ALA A 6 -19.30 -19.21 0.05
N ARG A 7 -18.39 -19.31 1.01
CA ARG A 7 -18.48 -18.68 2.33
C ARG A 7 -17.83 -17.31 2.23
N VAL A 8 -18.60 -16.24 2.37
CA VAL A 8 -18.14 -14.88 2.08
C VAL A 8 -17.65 -14.18 3.34
N PHE A 9 -16.42 -13.65 3.29
CA PHE A 9 -15.93 -12.59 4.15
C PHE A 9 -16.15 -11.25 3.42
N ASP A 10 -16.97 -10.37 3.98
CA ASP A 10 -17.41 -9.15 3.29
C ASP A 10 -16.40 -7.98 3.32
N GLY A 11 -15.28 -8.14 4.02
CA GLY A 11 -14.26 -7.09 4.21
C GLY A 11 -14.46 -6.23 5.46
N ARG A 12 -15.49 -6.49 6.27
CA ARG A 12 -15.85 -5.67 7.46
C ARG A 12 -16.20 -6.49 8.69
N SER A 13 -16.86 -7.64 8.50
CA SER A 13 -17.30 -8.50 9.58
C SER A 13 -16.15 -9.33 10.15
N ASP A 14 -16.40 -9.99 11.25
CA ASP A 14 -15.50 -10.96 11.88
C ASP A 14 -15.90 -12.42 11.64
N GLU A 15 -16.94 -12.63 10.82
CA GLU A 15 -17.50 -13.94 10.52
C GLU A 15 -17.64 -14.18 9.01
N LEU A 16 -17.68 -15.44 8.61
CA LEU A 16 -18.05 -15.85 7.26
C LEU A 16 -19.58 -16.09 7.18
N THR A 17 -20.14 -15.79 6.02
CA THR A 17 -21.54 -16.21 5.75
C THR A 17 -21.68 -17.72 5.70
N ALA A 18 -22.90 -18.23 5.80
CA ALA A 18 -23.24 -19.56 5.28
C ALA A 18 -22.91 -19.61 3.77
N PRO A 19 -22.71 -20.82 3.19
CA PRO A 19 -22.49 -20.94 1.75
C PRO A 19 -23.57 -20.21 0.94
N THR A 20 -23.15 -19.33 0.05
CA THR A 20 -24.04 -18.47 -0.74
C THR A 20 -23.52 -18.34 -2.17
N SER A 21 -24.28 -17.65 -3.04
CA SER A 21 -23.85 -17.31 -4.40
C SER A 21 -23.47 -15.84 -4.50
N VAL A 22 -22.51 -15.54 -5.38
CA VAL A 22 -22.08 -14.18 -5.70
C VAL A 22 -22.09 -14.01 -7.22
N LEU A 23 -22.93 -13.10 -7.71
CA LEU A 23 -23.01 -12.75 -9.12
C LEU A 23 -22.13 -11.53 -9.43
N ILE A 24 -21.27 -11.66 -10.43
CA ILE A 24 -20.43 -10.60 -10.97
C ILE A 24 -20.89 -10.27 -12.39
N ALA A 25 -21.19 -8.99 -12.64
CA ALA A 25 -21.53 -8.46 -13.95
C ALA A 25 -20.91 -7.07 -14.12
N ASP A 26 -20.47 -6.76 -15.32
CA ASP A 26 -19.92 -5.43 -15.69
C ASP A 26 -18.82 -4.92 -14.75
N GLY A 27 -17.92 -5.83 -14.32
CA GLY A 27 -16.81 -5.51 -13.43
C GLY A 27 -17.23 -5.20 -11.99
N LYS A 28 -18.48 -5.52 -11.58
CA LYS A 28 -19.03 -5.25 -10.25
C LYS A 28 -19.68 -6.48 -9.64
N ILE A 29 -19.77 -6.51 -8.32
CA ILE A 29 -20.63 -7.42 -7.59
C ILE A 29 -22.08 -7.00 -7.88
N ALA A 30 -22.82 -7.83 -8.61
CA ALA A 30 -24.20 -7.53 -8.98
C ALA A 30 -25.20 -7.97 -7.90
N ALA A 31 -24.99 -9.17 -7.31
CA ALA A 31 -25.86 -9.71 -6.29
C ALA A 31 -25.14 -10.71 -5.38
N ILE A 32 -25.66 -10.89 -4.17
CA ILE A 32 -25.24 -11.90 -3.19
C ILE A 32 -26.52 -12.60 -2.69
N GLY A 33 -26.49 -13.93 -2.59
CA GLY A 33 -27.67 -14.71 -2.16
C GLY A 33 -28.06 -15.76 -3.19
N ASP A 34 -29.36 -16.03 -3.31
CA ASP A 34 -29.88 -16.98 -4.31
C ASP A 34 -29.44 -16.57 -5.72
N ARG A 35 -29.40 -17.56 -6.64
CA ARG A 35 -28.86 -17.43 -8.01
C ARG A 35 -29.32 -16.18 -8.78
N GLY A 36 -30.44 -15.55 -8.35
CA GLY A 36 -31.01 -14.38 -8.99
C GLY A 36 -31.19 -14.57 -10.50
N ASP A 37 -31.17 -13.48 -11.24
CA ASP A 37 -31.26 -13.44 -12.70
C ASP A 37 -29.90 -13.66 -13.39
N ALA A 38 -29.11 -14.65 -12.94
CA ALA A 38 -27.83 -14.96 -13.61
C ALA A 38 -28.10 -15.35 -15.07
N PRO A 39 -27.44 -14.71 -16.05
CA PRO A 39 -27.60 -15.05 -17.47
C PRO A 39 -27.34 -16.53 -17.71
N PRO A 40 -28.08 -17.18 -18.63
CA PRO A 40 -27.90 -18.61 -18.92
C PRO A 40 -26.49 -18.99 -19.40
N ASP A 41 -25.77 -18.04 -19.98
CA ASP A 41 -24.40 -18.17 -20.49
C ASP A 41 -23.33 -17.68 -19.50
N ALA A 42 -23.71 -17.38 -18.25
CA ALA A 42 -22.76 -16.96 -17.23
C ALA A 42 -21.72 -18.08 -16.96
N LEU A 43 -20.45 -17.70 -16.91
CA LEU A 43 -19.42 -18.61 -16.39
C LEU A 43 -19.76 -18.94 -14.93
N VAL A 44 -20.01 -20.22 -14.64
CA VAL A 44 -20.29 -20.71 -13.28
C VAL A 44 -19.02 -21.30 -12.68
N ILE A 45 -18.66 -20.86 -11.50
CA ILE A 45 -17.54 -21.37 -10.69
C ILE A 45 -18.13 -21.92 -9.39
N ASP A 46 -18.03 -23.22 -9.19
CA ASP A 46 -18.39 -23.85 -7.92
C ASP A 46 -17.27 -23.63 -6.88
N ALA A 47 -17.57 -22.85 -5.88
CA ALA A 47 -16.63 -22.57 -4.79
C ALA A 47 -16.42 -23.78 -3.86
N GLY A 48 -17.36 -24.74 -3.84
CA GLY A 48 -17.24 -25.98 -3.05
C GLY A 48 -17.04 -25.72 -1.55
N GLY A 49 -17.64 -24.68 -1.00
CA GLY A 49 -17.51 -24.29 0.42
C GLY A 49 -16.25 -23.50 0.78
N ARG A 50 -15.42 -23.12 -0.21
CA ARG A 50 -14.24 -22.27 -0.02
C ARG A 50 -14.59 -20.87 0.44
N THR A 51 -13.62 -20.20 1.04
CA THR A 51 -13.80 -18.81 1.49
C THR A 51 -13.58 -17.84 0.32
N MET A 52 -14.56 -16.97 0.11
CA MET A 52 -14.44 -15.82 -0.79
C MET A 52 -14.14 -14.56 0.03
N THR A 53 -13.10 -13.82 -0.35
CA THR A 53 -12.75 -12.52 0.24
C THR A 53 -12.70 -11.45 -0.83
N PRO A 54 -12.80 -10.16 -0.49
CA PRO A 54 -12.35 -9.11 -1.40
C PRO A 54 -10.88 -9.34 -1.78
N GLY A 55 -10.47 -8.85 -2.95
CA GLY A 55 -9.07 -8.75 -3.31
C GLY A 55 -8.28 -7.97 -2.27
N PHE A 56 -7.08 -8.43 -1.94
CA PHE A 56 -6.22 -7.75 -0.96
C PHE A 56 -5.75 -6.42 -1.51
N ILE A 57 -5.58 -5.46 -0.59
CA ILE A 57 -5.07 -4.13 -0.86
C ILE A 57 -3.78 -3.93 -0.06
N ASP A 58 -2.67 -3.67 -0.74
CA ASP A 58 -1.44 -3.19 -0.11
C ASP A 58 -1.47 -1.66 -0.10
N ALA A 59 -1.60 -1.04 1.08
CA ALA A 59 -1.68 0.41 1.20
C ALA A 59 -0.32 1.10 1.31
N HIS A 60 0.79 0.35 1.22
CA HIS A 60 2.15 0.89 1.22
C HIS A 60 3.07 0.05 0.34
N ALA A 61 2.99 0.27 -0.96
CA ALA A 61 3.77 -0.44 -1.96
C ALA A 61 4.73 0.49 -2.71
N HIS A 62 5.79 -0.09 -3.27
CA HIS A 62 6.82 0.57 -4.07
C HIS A 62 7.14 -0.26 -5.31
N VAL A 63 6.16 -0.43 -6.22
CA VAL A 63 6.25 -1.38 -7.33
C VAL A 63 7.36 -1.07 -8.32
N MET A 64 7.74 0.21 -8.48
CA MET A 64 8.83 0.65 -9.36
C MET A 64 10.20 0.73 -8.67
N LEU A 65 10.28 0.49 -7.35
CA LEU A 65 11.50 0.60 -6.56
C LEU A 65 12.00 -0.78 -6.09
N GLN A 66 11.78 -1.84 -6.89
CA GLN A 66 12.19 -3.21 -6.55
C GLN A 66 13.59 -3.57 -7.06
N VAL A 67 14.20 -2.75 -7.90
CA VAL A 67 15.60 -2.89 -8.29
C VAL A 67 16.53 -2.47 -7.15
N THR A 68 17.69 -3.11 -7.03
CA THR A 68 18.67 -2.70 -6.03
C THR A 68 19.19 -1.29 -6.32
N PRO A 69 19.64 -0.51 -5.31
CA PRO A 69 20.16 0.83 -5.54
C PRO A 69 21.33 0.87 -6.55
N ALA A 70 22.20 -0.12 -6.51
CA ALA A 70 23.34 -0.23 -7.44
C ALA A 70 22.88 -0.48 -8.89
N GLU A 71 21.88 -1.32 -9.10
CA GLU A 71 21.30 -1.59 -10.40
C GLU A 71 20.49 -0.39 -10.90
N GLY A 72 19.68 0.21 -10.02
CA GLY A 72 18.88 1.38 -10.34
C GLY A 72 19.71 2.60 -10.75
N ALA A 73 20.93 2.76 -10.20
CA ALA A 73 21.85 3.81 -10.60
C ALA A 73 22.48 3.61 -11.99
N ASN A 74 22.45 2.38 -12.52
CA ASN A 74 23.10 1.98 -13.78
C ASN A 74 22.11 1.60 -14.88
N THR A 75 20.80 1.79 -14.66
CA THR A 75 19.73 1.44 -15.62
C THR A 75 18.85 2.65 -15.91
N ASP A 76 18.15 2.61 -17.03
CA ASP A 76 17.23 3.66 -17.42
C ASP A 76 15.77 3.39 -17.00
N LEU A 77 14.89 4.36 -17.21
CA LEU A 77 13.48 4.25 -16.85
C LEU A 77 12.75 3.13 -17.59
N ALA A 78 13.21 2.73 -18.79
CA ALA A 78 12.61 1.62 -19.53
C ALA A 78 12.83 0.29 -18.80
N TYR A 79 14.05 0.06 -18.30
CA TYR A 79 14.35 -1.10 -17.46
C TYR A 79 13.50 -1.14 -16.20
N HIS A 80 13.41 -0.01 -15.47
CA HIS A 80 12.55 0.10 -14.29
C HIS A 80 11.08 -0.17 -14.61
N GLY A 81 10.60 0.27 -15.78
CA GLY A 81 9.22 0.01 -16.24
C GLY A 81 8.95 -1.47 -16.50
N LEU A 82 9.87 -2.17 -17.19
CA LEU A 82 9.77 -3.61 -17.46
C LEU A 82 9.84 -4.42 -16.16
N TYR A 83 10.76 -4.05 -15.27
CA TYR A 83 10.91 -4.69 -13.96
C TYR A 83 9.66 -4.47 -13.11
N GLY A 84 9.16 -3.23 -13.03
CA GLY A 84 7.93 -2.86 -12.33
C GLY A 84 6.70 -3.61 -12.87
N ALA A 85 6.62 -3.86 -14.18
CA ALA A 85 5.55 -4.68 -14.75
C ALA A 85 5.61 -6.15 -14.27
N SER A 86 6.82 -6.71 -14.14
CA SER A 86 7.00 -8.05 -13.56
C SER A 86 6.59 -8.08 -12.08
N MET A 87 6.95 -7.07 -11.31
CA MET A 87 6.57 -6.96 -9.90
C MET A 87 5.06 -6.73 -9.74
N ALA A 88 4.43 -5.97 -10.62
CA ALA A 88 2.97 -5.80 -10.64
C ALA A 88 2.24 -7.13 -10.86
N LYS A 89 2.71 -7.97 -11.78
CA LYS A 89 2.19 -9.34 -11.97
C LYS A 89 2.37 -10.18 -10.71
N LEU A 90 3.51 -10.05 -10.04
CA LEU A 90 3.80 -10.76 -8.81
C LEU A 90 2.79 -10.34 -7.71
N TYR A 91 2.54 -9.04 -7.48
CA TYR A 91 1.51 -8.56 -6.56
C TYR A 91 0.15 -9.20 -6.85
N LEU A 92 -0.29 -9.16 -8.12
CA LEU A 92 -1.59 -9.73 -8.50
C LEU A 92 -1.65 -11.24 -8.25
N SER A 93 -0.56 -11.98 -8.55
CA SER A 93 -0.48 -13.44 -8.30
C SER A 93 -0.52 -13.79 -6.80
N ARG A 94 -0.17 -12.85 -5.94
CA ARG A 94 -0.23 -12.97 -4.47
C ARG A 94 -1.58 -12.56 -3.89
N GLY A 95 -2.57 -12.21 -4.74
CA GLY A 95 -3.92 -11.83 -4.34
C GLY A 95 -4.12 -10.32 -4.11
N TYR A 96 -3.09 -9.51 -4.29
CA TYR A 96 -3.23 -8.06 -4.21
C TYR A 96 -3.80 -7.52 -5.52
N THR A 97 -5.10 -7.28 -5.53
CA THR A 97 -5.80 -6.71 -6.70
C THR A 97 -5.67 -5.19 -6.78
N THR A 98 -5.28 -4.56 -5.68
CA THR A 98 -5.06 -3.11 -5.58
C THR A 98 -3.81 -2.82 -4.75
N ILE A 99 -3.03 -1.82 -5.17
CA ILE A 99 -1.93 -1.25 -4.38
C ILE A 99 -2.06 0.26 -4.31
N ARG A 100 -1.76 0.84 -3.15
CA ARG A 100 -1.41 2.26 -3.02
C ARG A 100 0.10 2.36 -3.12
N ASP A 101 0.58 2.79 -4.28
CA ASP A 101 2.00 3.03 -4.49
C ASP A 101 2.37 4.37 -3.84
N THR A 102 3.22 4.30 -2.81
CA THR A 102 3.60 5.43 -1.97
C THR A 102 4.98 5.97 -2.31
N GLY A 103 5.48 5.65 -3.49
CA GLY A 103 6.72 6.21 -4.00
C GLY A 103 7.24 5.48 -5.22
N GLY A 104 7.60 6.25 -6.22
CA GLY A 104 8.09 5.76 -7.48
C GLY A 104 7.39 6.40 -8.68
N ASN A 105 8.02 6.37 -9.86
CA ASN A 105 7.44 6.89 -11.09
C ASN A 105 6.51 5.85 -11.74
N THR A 106 5.36 5.61 -11.13
CA THR A 106 4.41 4.53 -11.49
C THR A 106 3.36 4.93 -12.54
N PHE A 107 3.31 6.18 -12.97
CA PHE A 107 2.25 6.68 -13.85
C PHE A 107 2.14 5.93 -15.18
N SER A 108 3.28 5.60 -15.82
CA SER A 108 3.29 4.86 -17.09
C SER A 108 2.94 3.39 -16.89
N LEU A 109 3.39 2.76 -15.80
CA LEU A 109 3.03 1.39 -15.44
C LEU A 109 1.53 1.29 -15.19
N LYS A 110 0.97 2.20 -14.37
CA LYS A 110 -0.49 2.27 -14.17
C LYS A 110 -1.24 2.35 -15.49
N LYS A 111 -0.84 3.28 -16.37
CA LYS A 111 -1.46 3.44 -17.69
C LYS A 111 -1.38 2.17 -18.53
N ALA A 112 -0.27 1.43 -18.48
CA ALA A 112 -0.10 0.17 -19.22
C ALA A 112 -1.01 -0.94 -18.66
N ILE A 113 -1.15 -1.03 -17.33
CA ILE A 113 -2.05 -2.00 -16.68
C ILE A 113 -3.52 -1.66 -17.01
N ASP A 114 -3.92 -0.40 -16.87
CA ASP A 114 -5.30 0.03 -17.15
C ASP A 114 -5.69 -0.15 -18.63
N ALA A 115 -4.71 -0.10 -19.53
CA ALA A 115 -4.89 -0.36 -20.97
C ALA A 115 -4.81 -1.85 -21.35
N GLY A 116 -4.58 -2.76 -20.39
CA GLY A 116 -4.43 -4.19 -20.66
C GLY A 116 -3.16 -4.58 -21.42
N ILE A 117 -2.15 -3.71 -21.46
CA ILE A 117 -0.85 -4.00 -22.07
C ILE A 117 -0.06 -5.00 -21.22
N THR A 118 -0.22 -4.94 -19.91
CA THR A 118 0.35 -5.88 -18.95
C THR A 118 -0.62 -6.11 -17.80
N ASP A 119 -0.53 -7.30 -17.20
CA ASP A 119 -1.30 -7.61 -16.00
C ASP A 119 -0.71 -6.92 -14.77
N GLY A 120 -1.56 -6.64 -13.79
CA GLY A 120 -1.15 -6.08 -12.52
C GLY A 120 -2.35 -5.60 -11.68
N PRO A 121 -2.13 -5.15 -10.46
CA PRO A 121 -3.17 -4.61 -9.59
C PRO A 121 -3.64 -3.24 -10.09
N ARG A 122 -4.76 -2.76 -9.57
CA ARG A 122 -5.11 -1.34 -9.61
C ARG A 122 -4.04 -0.55 -8.88
N ILE A 123 -3.56 0.56 -9.45
CA ILE A 123 -2.53 1.38 -8.82
C ILE A 123 -3.10 2.75 -8.44
N PHE A 124 -3.00 3.11 -7.16
CA PHE A 124 -3.20 4.46 -6.63
C PHE A 124 -1.83 5.13 -6.49
N PRO A 125 -1.36 5.87 -7.49
CA PRO A 125 0.00 6.37 -7.51
C PRO A 125 0.15 7.65 -6.67
N SER A 126 1.20 7.74 -5.85
CA SER A 126 1.67 9.03 -5.32
C SER A 126 2.64 9.73 -6.27
N GLY A 127 3.25 9.01 -7.19
CA GLY A 127 4.43 9.47 -7.91
C GLY A 127 5.66 9.53 -7.00
N PRO A 128 6.63 10.42 -7.28
CA PRO A 128 7.85 10.57 -6.49
C PRO A 128 7.58 10.78 -5.00
N ILE A 129 8.41 10.19 -4.14
CA ILE A 129 8.49 10.59 -2.72
C ILE A 129 9.06 12.01 -2.68
N ILE A 130 8.42 12.92 -1.97
CA ILE A 130 8.91 14.28 -1.75
C ILE A 130 9.64 14.30 -0.41
N SER A 131 10.92 14.67 -0.43
CA SER A 131 11.81 14.75 0.73
C SER A 131 12.60 16.06 0.70
N GLN A 132 13.25 16.40 1.81
CA GLN A 132 14.12 17.56 1.92
C GLN A 132 15.59 17.18 1.68
N THR A 133 16.47 18.18 1.56
CA THR A 133 17.94 17.99 1.58
C THR A 133 18.36 17.23 2.84
N SER A 134 19.14 16.17 2.66
CA SER A 134 19.56 15.23 3.70
C SER A 134 18.44 14.48 4.42
N GLY A 135 17.21 14.47 3.87
CA GLY A 135 16.08 13.71 4.37
C GLY A 135 16.02 12.29 3.82
N HIS A 136 14.97 11.55 4.21
CA HIS A 136 14.80 10.12 3.92
C HIS A 136 14.81 9.77 2.42
N GLY A 137 14.40 10.68 1.55
CA GLY A 137 14.45 10.50 0.09
C GLY A 137 15.65 11.16 -0.60
N ASP A 138 16.66 11.63 0.14
CA ASP A 138 17.87 12.20 -0.45
C ASP A 138 19.01 11.18 -0.45
N PHE A 139 19.12 10.43 -1.55
CA PHE A 139 20.19 9.45 -1.78
C PHE A 139 21.42 10.02 -2.49
N THR A 140 21.61 11.35 -2.45
CA THR A 140 22.79 11.99 -3.01
C THR A 140 24.05 11.42 -2.35
N PRO A 141 25.02 10.85 -3.11
CA PRO A 141 26.25 10.30 -2.54
C PRO A 141 27.02 11.35 -1.72
N ALA A 142 27.73 10.91 -0.66
CA ALA A 142 28.48 11.82 0.21
C ALA A 142 29.57 12.60 -0.54
N ALA A 143 30.11 12.05 -1.63
CA ALA A 143 31.13 12.68 -2.47
C ALA A 143 30.54 13.71 -3.45
N GLU A 144 29.22 13.70 -3.68
CA GLU A 144 28.55 14.65 -4.57
C GLU A 144 28.25 15.95 -3.81
N PRO A 145 28.65 17.12 -4.32
CA PRO A 145 28.33 18.39 -3.67
C PRO A 145 26.82 18.67 -3.70
N SER A 146 26.33 19.46 -2.74
CA SER A 146 24.96 19.95 -2.73
C SER A 146 24.61 20.69 -4.02
N ARG A 147 23.34 20.64 -4.45
CA ARG A 147 22.82 21.46 -5.56
C ARG A 147 23.10 22.96 -5.39
N LEU A 148 23.16 23.44 -4.14
CA LEU A 148 23.48 24.83 -3.82
C LEU A 148 24.89 25.27 -4.26
N VAL A 149 25.82 24.32 -4.42
CA VAL A 149 27.19 24.56 -4.84
C VAL A 149 27.54 23.85 -6.14
N GLY A 150 26.54 23.57 -6.98
CA GLY A 150 26.74 23.04 -8.33
C GLY A 150 26.66 21.52 -8.45
N GLY A 151 26.23 20.81 -7.42
CA GLY A 151 25.98 19.37 -7.49
C GLY A 151 24.79 19.00 -8.37
N HIS A 152 24.70 17.74 -8.74
CA HIS A 152 23.66 17.20 -9.60
C HIS A 152 22.62 16.41 -8.81
N ARG A 153 21.46 16.19 -9.43
CA ARG A 153 20.46 15.25 -8.91
C ARG A 153 21.01 13.83 -8.96
N ASP A 154 20.78 13.05 -7.91
CA ASP A 154 21.09 11.64 -7.91
C ASP A 154 20.27 10.85 -8.98
N PRO A 155 20.65 9.61 -9.31
CA PRO A 155 19.98 8.80 -10.33
C PRO A 155 18.49 8.62 -10.08
N MET A 156 18.05 8.40 -8.83
CA MET A 156 16.64 8.16 -8.50
C MET A 156 15.78 9.41 -8.71
N GLN A 157 16.33 10.60 -8.44
CA GLN A 157 15.71 11.87 -8.77
C GLN A 157 15.63 12.07 -10.29
N LYS A 158 16.67 11.71 -11.06
CA LYS A 158 16.67 11.82 -12.53
C LYS A 158 15.64 10.91 -13.18
N LEU A 159 15.41 9.72 -12.61
CA LEU A 159 14.38 8.77 -13.03
C LEU A 159 12.96 9.18 -12.58
N GLY A 160 12.84 10.21 -11.74
CA GLY A 160 11.57 10.71 -11.24
C GLY A 160 10.94 9.84 -10.14
N HIS A 161 11.76 9.05 -9.42
CA HIS A 161 11.30 8.27 -8.27
C HIS A 161 11.25 9.09 -6.98
N LEU A 162 12.09 10.12 -6.89
CA LEU A 162 12.23 11.00 -5.73
C LEU A 162 12.24 12.46 -6.18
N LEU A 163 11.83 13.37 -5.29
CA LEU A 163 12.00 14.81 -5.41
C LEU A 163 12.56 15.36 -4.10
N VAL A 164 13.73 16.01 -4.17
CA VAL A 164 14.29 16.74 -3.04
C VAL A 164 13.96 18.21 -3.21
N VAL A 165 13.27 18.79 -2.24
CA VAL A 165 12.77 20.17 -2.24
C VAL A 165 13.00 20.83 -0.89
N ASP A 166 13.27 22.12 -0.88
CA ASP A 166 13.46 22.90 0.32
C ASP A 166 12.68 24.22 0.21
N GLY A 167 11.91 24.51 1.26
CA GLY A 167 11.09 25.70 1.34
C GLY A 167 9.73 25.58 0.63
N VAL A 168 8.81 26.44 1.04
CA VAL A 168 7.43 26.48 0.54
C VAL A 168 7.33 26.61 -0.99
N PRO A 169 8.11 27.45 -1.68
CA PRO A 169 8.02 27.55 -3.14
C PRO A 169 8.31 26.26 -3.89
N GLU A 170 9.37 25.51 -3.50
CA GLU A 170 9.70 24.24 -4.12
C GLU A 170 8.68 23.15 -3.78
N MET A 171 8.16 23.13 -2.53
CA MET A 171 7.09 22.23 -2.12
C MET A 171 5.83 22.44 -2.97
N LEU A 172 5.38 23.68 -3.16
CA LEU A 172 4.23 24.01 -4.01
C LEU A 172 4.43 23.54 -5.45
N GLN A 173 5.63 23.73 -6.00
CA GLN A 173 5.98 23.29 -7.35
C GLN A 173 5.93 21.75 -7.46
N ALA A 174 6.54 21.05 -6.51
CA ALA A 174 6.59 19.58 -6.50
C ALA A 174 5.19 18.98 -6.43
N VAL A 175 4.36 19.43 -5.49
CA VAL A 175 3.00 18.90 -5.32
C VAL A 175 2.14 19.14 -6.56
N ARG A 176 2.18 20.35 -7.13
CA ARG A 176 1.46 20.66 -8.38
C ARG A 176 1.93 19.81 -9.55
N TYR A 177 3.24 19.60 -9.68
CA TYR A 177 3.83 18.74 -10.71
C TYR A 177 3.33 17.30 -10.60
N VAL A 178 3.35 16.73 -9.40
CA VAL A 178 2.95 15.34 -9.14
C VAL A 178 1.45 15.14 -9.38
N LEU A 179 0.60 16.05 -8.88
CA LEU A 179 -0.84 16.02 -9.09
C LEU A 179 -1.21 16.21 -10.58
N GLY A 180 -0.51 17.10 -11.28
CA GLY A 180 -0.70 17.31 -12.72
C GLY A 180 -0.37 16.07 -13.56
N ARG A 181 0.40 15.11 -13.02
CA ARG A 181 0.69 13.82 -13.65
C ARG A 181 -0.34 12.72 -13.32
N GLY A 182 -1.32 13.00 -12.46
CA GLY A 182 -2.40 12.09 -12.12
C GLY A 182 -2.17 11.31 -10.82
N ALA A 183 -1.43 11.88 -9.87
CA ALA A 183 -1.32 11.30 -8.53
C ALA A 183 -2.67 11.24 -7.82
N SER A 184 -2.93 10.15 -7.11
CA SER A 184 -4.13 9.95 -6.29
C SER A 184 -3.98 10.59 -4.92
N GLN A 185 -2.76 10.66 -4.43
CA GLN A 185 -2.33 11.23 -3.14
C GLN A 185 -0.91 11.76 -3.28
N ILE A 186 -0.48 12.57 -2.31
CA ILE A 186 0.90 13.02 -2.17
C ILE A 186 1.62 12.19 -1.12
N LYS A 187 2.89 11.86 -1.31
CA LYS A 187 3.76 11.21 -0.30
C LYS A 187 4.90 12.13 0.07
N LEU A 188 4.94 12.49 1.37
CA LEU A 188 6.08 13.20 1.98
C LEU A 188 6.91 12.25 2.84
N ALA A 189 8.19 12.56 3.05
CA ALA A 189 9.00 12.07 4.15
C ALA A 189 9.10 13.17 5.20
N VAL A 190 8.67 12.90 6.45
CA VAL A 190 8.59 13.89 7.55
C VAL A 190 9.46 13.50 8.73
N SER A 191 10.16 12.37 8.66
CA SER A 191 11.23 11.99 9.58
C SER A 191 12.30 11.20 8.86
N GLY A 192 13.42 11.01 9.50
CA GLY A 192 14.41 10.04 9.04
C GLY A 192 13.84 8.62 8.98
N GLY A 193 14.49 7.74 8.22
CA GLY A 193 14.03 6.39 7.95
C GLY A 193 15.09 5.30 8.10
N CYS A 194 14.65 4.05 8.01
CA CYS A 194 15.52 2.89 8.22
C CYS A 194 16.47 2.62 7.05
N ALA A 195 16.08 2.96 5.82
CA ALA A 195 16.78 2.58 4.59
C ALA A 195 17.69 3.70 4.02
N SER A 196 17.91 4.78 4.77
CA SER A 196 18.74 5.94 4.41
C SER A 196 19.80 6.21 5.45
N GLU A 197 20.95 6.78 5.05
CA GLU A 197 22.13 6.88 5.91
C GLU A 197 22.16 8.16 6.76
N ARG A 198 21.66 9.29 6.23
CA ARG A 198 21.90 10.63 6.76
C ARG A 198 20.87 11.15 7.75
N ASP A 199 19.77 10.49 7.87
CA ASP A 199 18.55 10.88 8.55
C ASP A 199 18.23 9.96 9.73
N PRO A 200 18.68 10.27 10.95
CA PRO A 200 18.31 9.51 12.15
C PRO A 200 16.80 9.45 12.38
N LEU A 201 16.29 8.34 12.98
CA LEU A 201 14.84 8.14 13.18
C LEU A 201 14.17 9.17 14.09
N ASP A 202 14.93 9.88 14.91
CA ASP A 202 14.46 10.85 15.90
C ASP A 202 14.36 12.29 15.37
N ILE A 203 14.83 12.57 14.15
CA ILE A 203 14.67 13.90 13.55
C ILE A 203 13.26 14.06 12.93
N ALA A 204 12.77 15.29 12.94
CA ALA A 204 11.62 15.70 12.16
C ALA A 204 12.09 16.43 10.90
N GLU A 205 11.62 15.99 9.74
CA GLU A 205 11.88 16.60 8.44
C GLU A 205 10.76 17.56 8.05
N PHE A 206 11.04 18.52 7.20
CA PHE A 206 10.20 19.65 6.86
C PHE A 206 9.71 20.46 8.05
N THR A 207 9.56 21.74 7.86
CA THR A 207 8.88 22.66 8.80
C THR A 207 7.36 22.49 8.70
N ALA A 208 6.62 23.04 9.66
CA ALA A 208 5.15 23.02 9.61
C ALA A 208 4.63 23.72 8.35
N GLU A 209 5.21 24.85 7.98
CA GLU A 209 4.81 25.66 6.82
C GLU A 209 4.99 24.92 5.50
N GLU A 210 6.03 24.08 5.37
CA GLU A 210 6.26 23.27 4.18
C GLU A 210 5.22 22.15 4.06
N ILE A 211 4.90 21.48 5.19
CA ILE A 211 3.86 20.43 5.21
C ILE A 211 2.47 21.03 4.95
N GLU A 212 2.14 22.16 5.59
CA GLU A 212 0.89 22.88 5.37
C GLU A 212 0.72 23.32 3.90
N ALA A 213 1.81 23.75 3.27
CA ALA A 213 1.80 24.10 1.85
C ALA A 213 1.45 22.89 0.97
N ALA A 214 2.00 21.71 1.27
CA ALA A 214 1.66 20.48 0.57
C ALA A 214 0.19 20.08 0.78
N VAL A 215 -0.28 20.13 2.04
CA VAL A 215 -1.67 19.81 2.41
C VAL A 215 -2.65 20.74 1.74
N LYS A 216 -2.35 22.04 1.70
CA LYS A 216 -3.20 23.04 1.05
C LYS A 216 -3.37 22.75 -0.45
N VAL A 217 -2.27 22.50 -1.17
CA VAL A 217 -2.35 22.17 -2.61
C VAL A 217 -3.07 20.86 -2.84
N ALA A 218 -2.81 19.81 -2.03
CA ALA A 218 -3.53 18.56 -2.14
C ALA A 218 -5.04 18.76 -1.90
N GLY A 219 -5.42 19.58 -0.92
CA GLY A 219 -6.81 19.98 -0.65
C GLY A 219 -7.46 20.74 -1.81
N ASP A 220 -6.75 21.67 -2.44
CA ASP A 220 -7.21 22.39 -3.64
C ASP A 220 -7.50 21.43 -4.82
N TRP A 221 -6.83 20.28 -4.83
CA TRP A 221 -7.06 19.19 -5.80
C TRP A 221 -8.06 18.13 -5.28
N ASN A 222 -8.65 18.34 -4.11
CA ASN A 222 -9.58 17.42 -3.45
C ASN A 222 -8.97 16.03 -3.23
N THR A 223 -7.72 15.99 -2.78
CA THR A 223 -7.03 14.77 -2.35
C THR A 223 -6.27 15.02 -1.05
N TYR A 224 -5.36 14.12 -0.68
CA TYR A 224 -4.71 14.13 0.63
C TYR A 224 -3.21 13.92 0.56
N VAL A 225 -2.57 14.16 1.70
CA VAL A 225 -1.14 13.88 1.93
C VAL A 225 -1.00 12.67 2.83
N ALA A 226 -0.11 11.75 2.44
CA ALA A 226 0.42 10.63 3.19
C ALA A 226 1.86 10.94 3.58
N THR A 227 2.32 10.47 4.75
CA THR A 227 3.69 10.76 5.17
C THR A 227 4.39 9.58 5.84
N HIS A 228 5.64 9.36 5.43
CA HIS A 228 6.61 8.55 6.16
C HIS A 228 7.05 9.29 7.41
N VAL A 229 6.87 8.68 8.59
CA VAL A 229 7.32 9.26 9.85
C VAL A 229 7.34 8.22 10.97
N TYR A 230 8.42 8.23 11.79
CA TYR A 230 8.59 7.29 12.89
C TYR A 230 8.30 7.88 14.26
N ASN A 231 8.71 9.14 14.50
CA ASN A 231 8.78 9.73 15.84
C ASN A 231 7.58 10.64 16.16
N PRO A 232 7.26 10.83 17.47
CA PRO A 232 6.10 11.62 17.87
C PRO A 232 6.14 13.07 17.41
N THR A 233 7.32 13.68 17.31
CA THR A 233 7.46 15.10 16.92
C THR A 233 7.04 15.30 15.46
N GLY A 234 7.54 14.47 14.55
CA GLY A 234 7.15 14.51 13.14
C GLY A 234 5.67 14.16 12.95
N ILE A 235 5.16 13.13 13.68
CA ILE A 235 3.76 12.73 13.59
C ILE A 235 2.83 13.88 14.03
N ARG A 236 3.09 14.51 15.17
CA ARG A 236 2.27 15.66 15.65
C ARG A 236 2.27 16.79 14.65
N ARG A 237 3.45 17.20 14.17
CA ARG A 237 3.59 18.24 13.14
C ARG A 237 2.77 17.91 11.88
N ALA A 238 2.85 16.67 11.40
CA ALA A 238 2.11 16.24 10.22
C ALA A 238 0.58 16.23 10.44
N VAL A 239 0.13 15.70 11.57
CA VAL A 239 -1.31 15.64 11.92
C VAL A 239 -1.90 17.03 12.08
N GLU A 240 -1.22 17.92 12.82
CA GLU A 240 -1.63 19.30 13.02
C GLU A 240 -1.67 20.10 11.70
N ALA A 241 -0.76 19.82 10.78
CA ALA A 241 -0.78 20.38 9.43
C ALA A 241 -1.90 19.82 8.52
N GLY A 242 -2.61 18.76 8.95
CA GLY A 242 -3.73 18.18 8.21
C GLY A 242 -3.41 16.98 7.32
N VAL A 243 -2.28 16.30 7.53
CA VAL A 243 -1.95 15.02 6.88
C VAL A 243 -2.99 13.96 7.27
N ARG A 244 -3.39 13.11 6.31
CA ARG A 244 -4.50 12.17 6.51
C ARG A 244 -4.04 10.73 6.76
N THR A 245 -2.84 10.34 6.36
CA THR A 245 -2.28 9.01 6.65
C THR A 245 -0.85 9.10 7.15
N ILE A 246 -0.57 8.40 8.23
CA ILE A 246 0.74 8.24 8.85
C ILE A 246 1.23 6.84 8.54
N GLU A 247 2.35 6.75 7.85
CA GLU A 247 3.03 5.51 7.52
C GLU A 247 4.04 5.19 8.63
N HIS A 248 4.18 3.91 8.97
CA HIS A 248 5.12 3.39 10.00
C HIS A 248 4.70 3.72 11.44
N ALA A 249 5.04 4.89 11.96
CA ALA A 249 4.76 5.35 13.33
C ALA A 249 5.35 4.46 14.44
N ASN A 250 6.39 3.68 14.17
CA ASN A 250 6.90 2.65 15.11
C ASN A 250 7.34 3.22 16.47
N LEU A 251 7.72 4.50 16.54
CA LEU A 251 8.20 5.15 17.76
C LEU A 251 7.15 6.07 18.40
N ILE A 252 5.86 5.90 18.06
CA ILE A 252 4.76 6.74 18.52
C ILE A 252 4.55 6.64 20.06
N ASP A 253 4.11 7.72 20.67
CA ASP A 253 3.62 7.74 22.05
C ASP A 253 2.08 7.80 22.13
N ALA A 254 1.53 7.54 23.34
CA ALA A 254 0.09 7.49 23.55
C ALA A 254 -0.62 8.80 23.23
N LYS A 255 -0.03 9.95 23.57
CA LYS A 255 -0.61 11.28 23.29
C LYS A 255 -0.69 11.56 21.79
N THR A 256 0.31 11.13 21.06
CA THR A 256 0.36 11.31 19.60
C THR A 256 -0.65 10.40 18.91
N LEU A 257 -0.86 9.17 19.39
CA LEU A 257 -1.89 8.28 18.85
C LEU A 257 -3.31 8.84 19.14
N GLU A 258 -3.52 9.42 20.31
CA GLU A 258 -4.78 10.09 20.65
C GLU A 258 -5.04 11.30 19.74
N LEU A 259 -4.02 12.14 19.48
CA LEU A 259 -4.10 13.23 18.52
C LEU A 259 -4.50 12.73 17.12
N MET A 260 -3.89 11.63 16.63
CA MET A 260 -4.27 11.00 15.35
C MET A 260 -5.74 10.59 15.36
N LYS A 261 -6.23 10.01 16.48
CA LYS A 261 -7.63 9.60 16.63
C LYS A 261 -8.59 10.79 16.53
N ASP A 262 -8.28 11.87 17.25
CA ASP A 262 -9.09 13.10 17.27
C ASP A 262 -9.17 13.77 15.89
N HIS A 263 -8.08 13.74 15.13
CA HIS A 263 -8.01 14.30 13.78
C HIS A 263 -8.52 13.34 12.68
N GLY A 264 -8.94 12.12 13.04
CA GLY A 264 -9.40 11.13 12.08
C GLY A 264 -8.32 10.66 11.11
N THR A 265 -7.05 10.72 11.50
CA THR A 265 -5.90 10.30 10.72
C THR A 265 -5.77 8.79 10.71
N TRP A 266 -5.40 8.21 9.56
CA TRP A 266 -5.15 6.79 9.41
C TRP A 266 -3.72 6.43 9.80
N LEU A 267 -3.54 5.25 10.36
CA LEU A 267 -2.27 4.59 10.59
C LEU A 267 -2.09 3.50 9.53
N SER A 268 -1.01 3.57 8.76
CA SER A 268 -0.61 2.57 7.77
C SER A 268 0.71 1.93 8.19
N PRO A 269 0.68 0.95 9.13
CA PRO A 269 1.87 0.31 9.66
C PRO A 269 2.27 -0.88 8.80
N GLN A 270 3.56 -1.26 8.87
CA GLN A 270 4.13 -2.44 8.25
C GLN A 270 4.83 -3.30 9.31
N VAL A 271 4.91 -4.60 9.09
CA VAL A 271 5.55 -5.54 10.03
C VAL A 271 6.69 -6.30 9.36
N SER A 272 6.41 -6.94 8.23
CA SER A 272 7.35 -7.86 7.57
C SER A 272 8.67 -7.20 7.20
N VAL A 273 8.67 -5.93 6.78
CA VAL A 273 9.88 -5.17 6.44
C VAL A 273 10.83 -5.00 7.63
N TYR A 274 10.31 -5.05 8.87
CA TYR A 274 11.13 -4.90 10.08
C TYR A 274 11.51 -6.23 10.75
N VAL A 275 10.72 -7.30 10.54
CA VAL A 275 11.01 -8.61 11.13
C VAL A 275 11.90 -9.47 10.24
N ASN A 276 11.88 -9.24 8.93
CA ASN A 276 12.81 -9.86 8.01
C ASN A 276 14.19 -9.19 8.13
N ASP A 277 15.27 -9.98 8.14
CA ASP A 277 16.62 -9.43 8.22
C ASP A 277 16.90 -8.57 6.95
N PRO A 278 17.24 -7.29 7.10
CA PRO A 278 17.59 -6.44 5.95
C PRO A 278 18.97 -6.86 5.40
N HIS A 279 18.96 -7.82 4.49
CA HIS A 279 20.18 -8.29 3.83
C HIS A 279 20.85 -7.16 3.03
N GLY A 280 22.17 -7.06 3.12
CA GLY A 280 22.97 -6.09 2.36
C GLY A 280 23.09 -4.70 2.97
N PHE A 281 22.39 -4.39 4.08
CA PHE A 281 22.56 -3.13 4.80
C PHE A 281 23.75 -3.16 5.75
N ASP A 282 24.37 -1.99 5.93
CA ASP A 282 25.45 -1.80 6.90
C ASP A 282 24.95 -1.88 8.35
N PRO A 283 25.86 -1.99 9.35
CA PRO A 283 25.48 -2.10 10.75
C PRO A 283 24.68 -0.91 11.30
N ALA A 284 24.87 0.31 10.78
CA ALA A 284 24.16 1.49 11.25
C ALA A 284 22.69 1.44 10.81
N LEU A 285 22.42 1.06 9.56
CA LEU A 285 21.06 0.86 9.05
C LEU A 285 20.37 -0.31 9.77
N LYS A 286 21.06 -1.44 9.99
CA LYS A 286 20.52 -2.56 10.77
C LYS A 286 20.11 -2.15 12.18
N LYS A 287 20.81 -1.23 12.81
CA LYS A 287 20.43 -0.67 14.12
C LYS A 287 19.12 0.10 14.05
N LYS A 288 18.90 0.91 12.99
CA LYS A 288 17.63 1.63 12.78
C LYS A 288 16.48 0.65 12.59
N PHE A 289 16.65 -0.41 11.77
CA PHE A 289 15.64 -1.46 11.61
C PHE A 289 15.33 -2.17 12.94
N ALA A 290 16.33 -2.48 13.76
CA ALA A 290 16.13 -3.07 15.08
C ALA A 290 15.30 -2.15 15.99
N GLN A 291 15.61 -0.86 16.03
CA GLN A 291 14.87 0.13 16.81
C GLN A 291 13.41 0.24 16.35
N ALA A 292 13.16 0.28 15.03
CA ALA A 292 11.82 0.32 14.48
C ALA A 292 11.04 -0.97 14.80
N ARG A 293 11.69 -2.15 14.72
CA ARG A 293 11.09 -3.44 15.07
C ARG A 293 10.67 -3.50 16.55
N GLU A 294 11.51 -3.04 17.46
CA GLU A 294 11.20 -2.95 18.88
C GLU A 294 9.98 -2.07 19.16
N GLY A 295 9.83 -0.98 18.38
CA GLY A 295 8.70 -0.06 18.46
C GLY A 295 7.35 -0.68 18.09
N LEU A 296 7.29 -1.73 17.26
CA LEU A 296 6.04 -2.37 16.84
C LEU A 296 5.20 -2.86 18.02
N ASP A 297 5.83 -3.45 19.03
CA ASP A 297 5.11 -3.93 20.22
C ASP A 297 4.44 -2.80 21.00
N VAL A 298 5.11 -1.66 21.13
CA VAL A 298 4.57 -0.47 21.78
C VAL A 298 3.42 0.10 20.95
N LEU A 299 3.63 0.29 19.66
CA LEU A 299 2.64 0.82 18.72
C LEU A 299 1.33 0.00 18.78
N PHE A 300 1.41 -1.31 18.56
CA PHE A 300 0.19 -2.13 18.46
C PHE A 300 -0.49 -2.35 19.82
N LYS A 301 0.26 -2.40 20.93
CA LYS A 301 -0.34 -2.36 22.27
C LYS A 301 -1.10 -1.06 22.54
N LEU A 302 -0.58 0.08 22.09
CA LEU A 302 -1.28 1.36 22.17
C LEU A 302 -2.54 1.36 21.29
N VAL A 303 -2.45 0.89 20.05
CA VAL A 303 -3.60 0.75 19.15
C VAL A 303 -4.72 -0.06 19.82
N LYS A 304 -4.41 -1.24 20.36
CA LYS A 304 -5.40 -2.10 21.04
C LYS A 304 -5.95 -1.43 22.32
N LYS A 305 -5.10 -0.82 23.13
CA LYS A 305 -5.49 -0.19 24.39
C LYS A 305 -6.42 1.00 24.19
N THR A 306 -6.20 1.81 23.13
CA THR A 306 -6.98 3.03 22.86
C THR A 306 -8.21 2.77 21.99
N GLY A 307 -8.38 1.55 21.47
CA GLY A 307 -9.42 1.24 20.48
C GLY A 307 -9.28 2.09 19.21
N PHE A 308 -8.04 2.31 18.76
CA PHE A 308 -7.78 3.00 17.48
C PHE A 308 -8.14 2.07 16.32
N ASP A 309 -9.12 2.45 15.52
CA ASP A 309 -9.76 1.60 14.50
C ASP A 309 -9.34 1.89 13.05
N ARG A 310 -8.63 3.01 12.81
CA ARG A 310 -8.18 3.41 11.49
C ARG A 310 -6.80 2.84 11.17
N VAL A 311 -6.68 1.53 11.22
CA VAL A 311 -5.45 0.79 10.94
C VAL A 311 -5.54 0.15 9.57
N GLY A 312 -4.57 0.45 8.72
CA GLY A 312 -4.39 -0.16 7.40
C GLY A 312 -3.42 -1.35 7.41
N PHE A 313 -3.18 -1.87 6.22
CA PHE A 313 -2.28 -2.98 5.95
C PHE A 313 -1.37 -2.59 4.77
N GLY A 314 -0.06 -2.73 4.92
CA GLY A 314 0.91 -2.43 3.88
C GLY A 314 2.20 -3.21 4.07
N SER A 315 3.00 -3.36 3.02
CA SER A 315 4.22 -4.16 3.04
C SER A 315 5.50 -3.34 3.14
N ASP A 316 5.56 -2.20 2.47
CA ASP A 316 6.76 -1.34 2.35
C ASP A 316 8.01 -2.09 1.85
N ILE A 317 7.82 -3.09 1.00
CA ILE A 317 8.93 -3.83 0.43
C ILE A 317 9.56 -2.99 -0.68
N ILE A 318 10.87 -2.73 -0.55
CA ILE A 318 11.66 -1.93 -1.47
C ILE A 318 13.00 -2.63 -1.75
N SER A 319 13.48 -2.61 -2.98
CA SER A 319 14.77 -3.17 -3.40
C SER A 319 14.99 -4.64 -2.99
N ALA A 320 13.91 -5.40 -2.84
CA ALA A 320 13.93 -6.76 -2.31
C ALA A 320 12.90 -7.67 -3.01
N PRO A 321 13.08 -7.99 -4.31
CA PRO A 321 12.11 -8.75 -5.08
C PRO A 321 11.83 -10.15 -4.51
N ASP A 322 12.84 -10.80 -3.91
CA ASP A 322 12.67 -12.10 -3.25
C ASP A 322 11.80 -11.98 -1.98
N THR A 323 11.87 -10.84 -1.28
CA THR A 323 11.00 -10.54 -0.15
C THR A 323 9.59 -10.22 -0.64
N LEU A 324 9.45 -9.54 -1.78
CA LEU A 324 8.14 -9.28 -2.38
C LEU A 324 7.42 -10.60 -2.75
N ALA A 325 8.14 -11.62 -3.16
CA ALA A 325 7.56 -12.95 -3.38
C ALA A 325 6.89 -13.52 -2.12
N LYS A 326 7.29 -13.05 -0.94
CA LYS A 326 6.77 -13.43 0.38
C LYS A 326 5.89 -12.36 1.03
N VAL A 327 5.37 -11.42 0.25
CA VAL A 327 4.56 -10.29 0.75
C VAL A 327 3.40 -10.74 1.66
N ASN A 328 2.86 -11.93 1.43
CA ASN A 328 1.78 -12.51 2.23
C ASN A 328 2.21 -12.94 3.65
N GLU A 329 3.52 -13.02 3.96
CA GLU A 329 3.97 -13.23 5.35
C GLU A 329 3.51 -12.10 6.28
N GLU A 330 3.15 -10.93 5.72
CA GLU A 330 2.57 -9.82 6.48
C GLU A 330 1.30 -10.25 7.23
N PHE A 331 0.45 -11.11 6.64
CA PHE A 331 -0.74 -11.65 7.32
C PHE A 331 -0.36 -12.45 8.57
N VAL A 332 0.64 -13.31 8.46
CA VAL A 332 1.11 -14.17 9.57
C VAL A 332 1.82 -13.33 10.64
N ASN A 333 2.71 -12.43 10.24
CA ASN A 333 3.49 -11.60 11.15
C ASN A 333 2.60 -10.70 12.04
N ARG A 334 1.43 -10.28 11.53
CA ARG A 334 0.45 -9.47 12.29
C ARG A 334 -0.32 -10.26 13.35
N THR A 335 -0.39 -11.58 13.28
CA THR A 335 -1.14 -12.42 14.24
C THR A 335 -0.63 -12.29 15.68
N LYS A 336 0.58 -11.78 15.85
CA LYS A 336 1.13 -11.44 17.17
C LYS A 336 0.27 -10.43 17.95
N TRP A 337 -0.46 -9.55 17.25
CA TRP A 337 -1.20 -8.43 17.86
C TRP A 337 -2.68 -8.35 17.48
N PHE A 338 -3.05 -8.89 16.31
CA PHE A 338 -4.39 -8.78 15.76
C PHE A 338 -5.00 -10.17 15.51
N SER A 339 -6.32 -10.26 15.65
CA SER A 339 -7.06 -11.44 15.23
C SER A 339 -7.03 -11.61 13.71
N PRO A 340 -7.26 -12.82 13.17
CA PRO A 340 -7.35 -13.02 11.72
C PRO A 340 -8.38 -12.12 11.05
N ALA A 341 -9.53 -11.90 11.67
CA ALA A 341 -10.58 -11.02 11.14
C ALA A 341 -10.11 -9.56 11.08
N GLU A 342 -9.46 -9.05 12.13
CA GLU A 342 -8.88 -7.70 12.12
C GLU A 342 -7.85 -7.53 11.00
N ILE A 343 -6.99 -8.53 10.78
CA ILE A 343 -5.96 -8.51 9.74
C ILE A 343 -6.60 -8.48 8.35
N LEU A 344 -7.60 -9.32 8.11
CA LEU A 344 -8.33 -9.33 6.84
C LEU A 344 -9.08 -8.02 6.62
N CYS A 345 -9.73 -7.45 7.65
CA CYS A 345 -10.35 -6.13 7.57
C CYS A 345 -9.34 -5.04 7.22
N GLN A 346 -8.12 -5.08 7.81
CA GLN A 346 -7.04 -4.14 7.50
C GLN A 346 -6.61 -4.25 6.03
N ALA A 347 -6.43 -5.48 5.51
CA ALA A 347 -5.99 -5.75 4.15
C ALA A 347 -7.08 -5.54 3.08
N THR A 348 -8.33 -5.30 3.49
CA THR A 348 -9.48 -5.16 2.59
C THR A 348 -10.28 -3.90 2.89
N GLY A 349 -11.37 -3.97 3.66
CA GLY A 349 -12.30 -2.87 3.90
C GLY A 349 -11.68 -1.61 4.51
N ASN A 350 -10.72 -1.75 5.43
CA ASN A 350 -10.03 -0.59 6.01
C ASN A 350 -9.20 0.12 4.94
N ASN A 351 -8.40 -0.62 4.19
CA ASN A 351 -7.61 -0.06 3.10
C ASN A 351 -8.51 0.55 2.02
N GLY A 352 -9.64 -0.10 1.67
CA GLY A 352 -10.62 0.47 0.75
C GLY A 352 -11.13 1.84 1.21
N ARG A 353 -11.46 1.99 2.51
CA ARG A 353 -11.85 3.28 3.11
C ARG A 353 -10.70 4.30 3.12
N MET A 354 -9.47 3.86 3.34
CA MET A 354 -8.29 4.74 3.29
C MET A 354 -8.05 5.26 1.86
N LEU A 355 -8.15 4.41 0.85
CA LEU A 355 -7.97 4.79 -0.54
C LEU A 355 -9.08 5.76 -1.02
N ALA A 356 -10.28 5.67 -0.45
CA ALA A 356 -11.39 6.60 -0.74
C ALA A 356 -11.08 8.05 -0.34
N LEU A 357 -10.07 8.31 0.51
CA LEU A 357 -9.58 9.66 0.81
C LEU A 357 -9.09 10.42 -0.44
N ALA A 358 -8.76 9.71 -1.53
CA ALA A 358 -8.38 10.31 -2.81
C ALA A 358 -9.53 11.14 -3.44
N GLY A 359 -10.76 10.97 -2.96
CA GLY A 359 -11.91 11.75 -3.44
C GLY A 359 -12.06 11.71 -4.96
N PRO A 360 -12.21 12.87 -5.64
CA PRO A 360 -12.26 12.92 -7.11
C PRO A 360 -10.96 12.52 -7.83
N ARG A 361 -9.86 12.35 -7.11
CA ARG A 361 -8.59 11.85 -7.66
C ARG A 361 -8.49 10.34 -7.56
N ASN A 362 -9.52 9.65 -7.05
CA ASN A 362 -9.63 8.20 -7.11
C ASN A 362 -9.68 7.74 -8.59
N PRO A 363 -8.68 6.97 -9.07
CA PRO A 363 -8.64 6.55 -10.47
C PRO A 363 -9.61 5.42 -10.81
N TYR A 364 -10.24 4.81 -9.78
CA TYR A 364 -11.15 3.65 -9.92
C TYR A 364 -12.43 3.90 -9.11
N PRO A 365 -13.39 4.67 -9.65
CA PRO A 365 -14.63 4.99 -8.93
C PRO A 365 -15.43 3.73 -8.58
N GLY A 366 -15.67 3.51 -7.28
CA GLY A 366 -16.41 2.37 -6.74
C GLY A 366 -15.89 1.97 -5.36
N ALA A 367 -16.63 1.12 -4.67
CA ALA A 367 -16.19 0.55 -3.41
C ALA A 367 -15.14 -0.53 -3.65
N LEU A 368 -14.04 -0.49 -2.92
CA LEU A 368 -12.94 -1.46 -2.93
C LEU A 368 -12.81 -2.14 -1.57
N GLY A 369 -12.28 -3.36 -1.58
CA GLY A 369 -12.01 -4.12 -0.35
C GLY A 369 -13.26 -4.63 0.35
N VAL A 370 -14.40 -4.69 -0.33
CA VAL A 370 -15.67 -5.20 0.20
C VAL A 370 -16.40 -6.06 -0.83
N ILE A 371 -17.16 -7.03 -0.33
CA ILE A 371 -18.11 -7.82 -1.14
C ILE A 371 -19.52 -7.35 -0.79
N GLU A 372 -20.03 -6.43 -1.59
CA GLU A 372 -21.40 -5.90 -1.49
C GLU A 372 -21.93 -5.52 -2.88
N PRO A 373 -23.23 -5.54 -3.14
CA PRO A 373 -23.77 -5.13 -4.42
C PRO A 373 -23.33 -3.71 -4.81
N GLY A 374 -22.81 -3.57 -6.04
CA GLY A 374 -22.26 -2.31 -6.59
C GLY A 374 -20.76 -2.10 -6.35
N ALA A 375 -20.11 -2.88 -5.49
CA ALA A 375 -18.67 -2.85 -5.29
C ALA A 375 -17.91 -3.34 -6.54
N LEU A 376 -16.68 -2.90 -6.73
CA LEU A 376 -15.79 -3.40 -7.78
C LEU A 376 -15.52 -4.89 -7.57
N ALA A 377 -15.59 -5.68 -8.65
CA ALA A 377 -15.46 -7.12 -8.60
C ALA A 377 -14.00 -7.57 -8.57
N ASP A 378 -13.33 -7.26 -7.47
CA ASP A 378 -12.01 -7.75 -7.12
C ASP A 378 -12.22 -8.76 -5.98
N VAL A 379 -12.13 -10.07 -6.28
CA VAL A 379 -12.40 -11.14 -5.31
C VAL A 379 -11.37 -12.26 -5.40
N LEU A 380 -11.14 -12.91 -4.27
CA LEU A 380 -10.30 -14.09 -4.14
C LEU A 380 -11.16 -15.26 -3.67
N LEU A 381 -10.91 -16.45 -4.20
CA LEU A 381 -11.41 -17.68 -3.64
C LEU A 381 -10.25 -18.45 -3.01
N ILE A 382 -10.35 -18.70 -1.69
CA ILE A 382 -9.27 -19.24 -0.86
C ILE A 382 -9.62 -20.68 -0.47
N ASP A 383 -8.67 -21.59 -0.65
CA ASP A 383 -8.81 -22.97 -0.21
C ASP A 383 -8.56 -23.04 1.31
N GLY A 384 -9.64 -23.20 2.08
CA GLY A 384 -9.62 -23.16 3.53
C GLY A 384 -10.31 -21.93 4.12
N ASP A 385 -10.11 -21.73 5.42
CA ASP A 385 -10.72 -20.67 6.23
C ASP A 385 -9.64 -19.77 6.85
N PRO A 386 -9.37 -18.58 6.26
CA PRO A 386 -8.33 -17.69 6.76
C PRO A 386 -8.69 -17.00 8.09
N LEU A 387 -9.95 -17.04 8.53
CA LEU A 387 -10.34 -16.57 9.86
C LEU A 387 -9.96 -17.60 10.96
N ALA A 388 -9.96 -18.89 10.61
CA ALA A 388 -9.51 -19.96 11.52
C ALA A 388 -7.99 -20.12 11.51
N ASP A 389 -7.36 -20.03 10.32
CA ASP A 389 -5.91 -20.17 10.14
C ASP A 389 -5.39 -19.18 9.08
N PRO A 390 -4.89 -18.01 9.49
CA PRO A 390 -4.34 -17.03 8.56
C PRO A 390 -3.03 -17.47 7.90
N SER A 391 -2.37 -18.53 8.39
CA SER A 391 -1.13 -19.04 7.79
C SER A 391 -1.31 -19.58 6.37
N ILE A 392 -2.52 -19.98 6.00
CA ILE A 392 -2.84 -20.43 4.64
C ILE A 392 -2.61 -19.32 3.60
N LEU A 393 -2.68 -18.04 4.00
CA LEU A 393 -2.44 -16.90 3.14
C LEU A 393 -0.95 -16.73 2.77
N ALA A 394 -0.03 -17.32 3.55
CA ALA A 394 1.41 -17.27 3.29
C ALA A 394 1.82 -18.14 2.08
N ASP A 395 0.98 -19.09 1.66
CA ASP A 395 1.18 -19.89 0.45
C ASP A 395 0.08 -19.57 -0.60
N PRO A 396 0.12 -18.39 -1.24
CA PRO A 396 -0.90 -17.97 -2.18
C PRO A 396 -0.86 -18.76 -3.50
N GLU A 397 0.26 -19.38 -3.84
CA GLU A 397 0.35 -20.21 -5.04
C GLU A 397 -0.57 -21.41 -4.95
N ARG A 398 -0.61 -22.04 -3.79
CA ARG A 398 -1.45 -23.21 -3.49
C ARG A 398 -2.86 -22.82 -3.10
N ASN A 399 -3.02 -21.84 -2.20
CA ASN A 399 -4.27 -21.63 -1.47
C ASN A 399 -5.17 -20.56 -2.08
N LEU A 400 -4.68 -19.69 -3.00
CA LEU A 400 -5.57 -18.83 -3.79
C LEU A 400 -6.06 -19.62 -5.01
N ALA A 401 -7.23 -20.27 -4.88
CA ALA A 401 -7.81 -21.10 -5.92
C ALA A 401 -8.27 -20.27 -7.14
N VAL A 402 -8.85 -19.08 -6.90
CA VAL A 402 -9.28 -18.16 -7.95
C VAL A 402 -8.91 -16.73 -7.55
N ILE A 403 -8.40 -15.97 -8.53
CA ILE A 403 -8.17 -14.52 -8.42
C ILE A 403 -8.96 -13.84 -9.53
N VAL A 404 -9.87 -12.96 -9.13
CA VAL A 404 -10.64 -12.10 -10.04
C VAL A 404 -10.26 -10.64 -9.76
N LYS A 405 -9.94 -9.91 -10.81
CA LYS A 405 -9.75 -8.46 -10.77
C LYS A 405 -10.60 -7.83 -11.87
N ASP A 406 -11.34 -6.79 -11.51
CA ASP A 406 -12.21 -6.07 -12.46
C ASP A 406 -13.23 -6.98 -13.17
N GLY A 407 -13.71 -8.00 -12.45
CA GLY A 407 -14.62 -9.00 -13.00
C GLY A 407 -13.98 -9.99 -13.99
N GLN A 408 -12.66 -9.94 -14.17
CA GLN A 408 -11.92 -10.86 -15.06
C GLN A 408 -11.11 -11.85 -14.23
N VAL A 409 -11.13 -13.12 -14.64
CA VAL A 409 -10.36 -14.20 -14.00
C VAL A 409 -8.89 -14.07 -14.39
N PHE A 410 -8.04 -13.85 -13.42
CA PHE A 410 -6.59 -13.84 -13.59
C PHE A 410 -5.96 -15.20 -13.28
N LYS A 411 -6.48 -15.92 -12.28
CA LYS A 411 -6.04 -17.26 -11.88
C LYS A 411 -7.25 -18.11 -11.60
N ASN A 412 -7.24 -19.36 -12.06
CA ASN A 412 -8.25 -20.37 -11.74
C ASN A 412 -7.60 -21.75 -11.65
N LEU A 413 -7.48 -22.30 -10.44
CA LEU A 413 -6.96 -23.65 -10.21
C LEU A 413 -8.04 -24.72 -10.22
N LEU A 414 -9.33 -24.33 -10.22
CA LEU A 414 -10.46 -25.24 -10.19
C LEU A 414 -10.81 -25.78 -11.59
N ASP A 415 -10.41 -25.06 -12.65
CA ASP A 415 -10.55 -25.45 -14.03
C ASP A 415 -9.24 -25.15 -14.78
N PRO A 416 -8.21 -26.02 -14.65
CA PRO A 416 -6.88 -25.78 -15.22
C PRO A 416 -6.83 -25.84 -16.75
N GLY A 417 -7.96 -26.03 -17.42
CA GLY A 417 -8.08 -26.10 -18.88
C GLY A 417 -8.56 -24.80 -19.54
N LYS A 418 -8.74 -23.73 -18.79
CA LYS A 418 -9.20 -22.43 -19.32
C LYS A 418 -8.26 -21.30 -18.92
#